data_0cfc5352401edf18731531dd5fe19c8c
#
_entry.id   0cfc5352401edf18731531dd5fe19c8c
#
_cell.length_a   1.000
_cell.length_b   1.000
_cell.length_c   1.000
_cell.angle_alpha   90.00
_cell.angle_beta   90.00
_cell.angle_gamma   90.00
#
_symmetry.space_group_name_H-M   'P 1'
#
loop_
_entity.id
_entity.type
_entity.pdbx_description
1 polymer ?
#
loop_
_entity_poly.entity_id
_entity_poly.type
_entity_poly.pdbx_seq_one_letter_code
_entity_poly.pdbx_strand_id
1 'polypeptide(L)'
;MSRELENQIKRANNMLKYYNEKLKNDQSKRKDMGFNNTKKLIKIICYLILVIINISLIVQSVAIGNILLSIIPVSLSSVILDQLLINAKKFKNESSKYYSLNKTIIQDKEYIKTYEEELNKALSKLKELENEQKKNNNYTLNNSEDLSKPLVRKRVLK
;
A
#
# COMPACT_ATOMS: atom_id res chain seq x y z
N MET A 1 19.37 -7.14 -28.31
CA MET A 1 19.56 -7.44 -26.88
C MET A 1 19.43 -6.21 -25.97
N SER A 2 20.09 -5.08 -26.25
CA SER A 2 19.94 -3.80 -25.51
C SER A 2 18.50 -3.27 -25.49
N ARG A 3 17.79 -3.28 -26.62
CA ARG A 3 16.43 -2.76 -26.76
C ARG A 3 15.38 -3.51 -25.92
N GLU A 4 15.60 -4.80 -25.68
CA GLU A 4 14.70 -5.61 -24.86
C GLU A 4 14.87 -5.27 -23.35
N LEU A 5 16.12 -5.10 -22.90
CA LEU A 5 16.40 -4.64 -21.54
C LEU A 5 15.89 -3.23 -21.26
N GLU A 6 16.03 -2.31 -22.22
CA GLU A 6 15.46 -0.96 -22.12
C GLU A 6 13.94 -1.00 -21.98
N ASN A 7 13.27 -1.86 -22.73
CA ASN A 7 11.82 -2.06 -22.62
C ASN A 7 11.42 -2.66 -21.27
N GLN A 8 12.19 -3.60 -20.72
CA GLN A 8 11.97 -4.16 -19.39
C GLN A 8 12.12 -3.10 -18.31
N ILE A 9 13.19 -2.28 -18.36
CA ILE A 9 13.43 -1.17 -17.44
C ILE A 9 12.27 -0.15 -17.50
N LYS A 10 11.85 0.23 -18.71
CA LYS A 10 10.74 1.17 -18.90
C LYS A 10 9.44 0.63 -18.33
N ARG A 11 9.15 -0.66 -18.56
CA ARG A 11 7.97 -1.33 -18.03
C ARG A 11 8.00 -1.37 -16.50
N ALA A 12 9.10 -1.80 -15.89
CA ALA A 12 9.26 -1.86 -14.45
C ALA A 12 9.09 -0.47 -13.80
N ASN A 13 9.70 0.58 -14.37
CA ASN A 13 9.55 1.95 -13.90
C ASN A 13 8.09 2.45 -13.96
N ASN A 14 7.37 2.16 -15.05
CA ASN A 14 5.98 2.54 -15.20
C ASN A 14 5.08 1.84 -14.16
N MET A 15 5.34 0.54 -13.91
CA MET A 15 4.59 -0.23 -12.91
C MET A 15 4.90 0.25 -11.49
N LEU A 16 6.15 0.56 -11.18
CA LEU A 16 6.55 1.15 -9.90
C LEU A 16 5.85 2.49 -9.65
N LYS A 17 5.81 3.38 -10.65
CA LYS A 17 5.10 4.65 -10.55
C LYS A 17 3.63 4.43 -10.27
N TYR A 18 2.98 3.56 -11.03
CA TYR A 18 1.56 3.23 -10.87
C TYR A 18 1.25 2.69 -9.47
N TYR A 19 2.00 1.69 -8.99
CA TYR A 19 1.75 1.11 -7.67
C TYR A 19 2.08 2.05 -6.52
N ASN A 20 3.09 2.91 -6.65
CA ASN A 20 3.41 3.92 -5.65
C ASN A 20 2.31 4.99 -5.54
N GLU A 21 1.75 5.46 -6.66
CA GLU A 21 0.63 6.40 -6.67
C GLU A 21 -0.64 5.75 -6.07
N LYS A 22 -0.94 4.51 -6.47
CA LYS A 22 -2.04 3.73 -5.94
C LYS A 22 -1.90 3.51 -4.44
N LEU A 23 -0.73 3.09 -3.97
CA LEU A 23 -0.42 2.87 -2.56
C LEU A 23 -0.64 4.14 -1.74
N LYS A 24 -0.16 5.29 -2.21
CA LYS A 24 -0.35 6.58 -1.55
C LYS A 24 -1.84 6.94 -1.41
N ASN A 25 -2.62 6.73 -2.48
CA ASN A 25 -4.07 6.98 -2.47
C ASN A 25 -4.79 6.03 -1.49
N ASP A 26 -4.45 4.74 -1.50
CA ASP A 26 -5.09 3.74 -0.63
C ASP A 26 -4.69 3.91 0.84
N GLN A 27 -3.47 4.37 1.13
CA GLN A 27 -3.06 4.76 2.48
C GLN A 27 -3.84 5.97 3.00
N SER A 28 -4.08 6.99 2.16
CA SER A 28 -4.91 8.14 2.51
C SER A 28 -6.35 7.70 2.83
N LYS A 29 -6.97 6.91 1.94
CA LYS A 29 -8.31 6.35 2.17
C LYS A 29 -8.39 5.52 3.46
N ARG A 30 -7.35 4.72 3.74
CA ARG A 30 -7.29 3.93 4.98
C ARG A 30 -7.26 4.81 6.22
N LYS A 31 -6.49 5.90 6.20
CA LYS A 31 -6.42 6.86 7.31
C LYS A 31 -7.77 7.50 7.57
N ASP A 32 -8.47 7.93 6.52
CA ASP A 32 -9.80 8.55 6.62
C ASP A 32 -10.86 7.55 7.13
N MET A 33 -10.83 6.31 6.63
CA MET A 33 -11.70 5.24 7.11
C MET A 33 -11.41 4.90 8.58
N GLY A 34 -10.15 4.84 8.98
CA GLY A 34 -9.75 4.58 10.37
C GLY A 34 -10.31 5.63 11.32
N PHE A 35 -10.19 6.90 10.98
CA PHE A 35 -10.72 8.01 11.77
C PHE A 35 -12.27 7.96 11.88
N ASN A 36 -12.96 7.68 10.77
CA ASN A 36 -14.41 7.54 10.77
C ASN A 36 -14.88 6.33 11.58
N ASN A 37 -14.17 5.20 11.50
CA ASN A 37 -14.47 4.02 12.30
C ASN A 37 -14.30 4.28 13.80
N THR A 38 -13.27 5.00 14.21
CA THR A 38 -13.05 5.38 15.61
C THR A 38 -14.19 6.26 16.13
N LYS A 39 -14.63 7.26 15.36
CA LYS A 39 -15.78 8.10 15.73
C LYS A 39 -17.08 7.27 15.91
N LYS A 40 -17.32 6.28 15.04
CA LYS A 40 -18.48 5.41 15.14
C LYS A 40 -18.41 4.47 16.34
N LEU A 41 -17.21 3.94 16.61
CA LEU A 41 -17.00 3.13 17.80
C LEU A 41 -17.31 3.92 19.08
N ILE A 42 -16.85 5.17 19.18
CA ILE A 42 -17.16 6.05 20.31
C ILE A 42 -18.68 6.25 20.42
N LYS A 43 -19.38 6.49 19.31
CA LYS A 43 -20.86 6.61 19.34
C LYS A 43 -21.53 5.34 19.87
N ILE A 44 -21.09 4.17 19.43
CA ILE A 44 -21.63 2.88 19.89
C ILE A 44 -21.42 2.74 21.40
N ILE A 45 -20.23 3.07 21.91
CA ILE A 45 -19.92 3.04 23.35
C ILE A 45 -20.83 3.99 24.11
N CYS A 46 -21.04 5.22 23.63
CA CYS A 46 -21.94 6.18 24.23
C CYS A 46 -23.40 5.65 24.31
N TYR A 47 -23.90 5.01 23.22
CA TYR A 47 -25.22 4.40 23.25
C TYR A 47 -25.33 3.23 24.22
N LEU A 48 -24.27 2.40 24.35
CA LEU A 48 -24.24 1.32 25.34
C LEU A 48 -24.32 1.87 26.77
N ILE A 49 -23.59 2.94 27.07
CA ILE A 49 -23.66 3.61 28.37
C ILE A 49 -25.07 4.13 28.62
N LEU A 50 -25.71 4.76 27.63
CA LEU A 50 -27.10 5.24 27.76
C LEU A 50 -28.08 4.10 28.01
N VAL A 51 -27.90 2.95 27.39
CA VAL A 51 -28.72 1.75 27.66
C VAL A 51 -28.60 1.31 29.13
N ILE A 52 -27.37 1.25 29.64
CA ILE A 52 -27.10 0.86 31.03
C ILE A 52 -27.77 1.84 32.00
N ILE A 53 -27.67 3.15 31.76
CA ILE A 53 -28.30 4.18 32.57
C ILE A 53 -29.84 4.02 32.55
N ASN A 54 -30.45 3.81 31.37
CA ASN A 54 -31.88 3.61 31.24
C ASN A 54 -32.36 2.37 31.97
N ILE A 55 -31.66 1.24 31.87
CA ILE A 55 -31.99 0.02 32.62
C ILE A 55 -31.96 0.30 34.13
N SER A 56 -30.95 1.02 34.61
CA SER A 56 -30.83 1.40 36.02
C SER A 56 -32.04 2.24 36.49
N LEU A 57 -32.47 3.21 35.67
CA LEU A 57 -33.65 4.03 35.97
C LEU A 57 -34.95 3.21 36.01
N ILE A 58 -35.12 2.24 35.11
CA ILE A 58 -36.28 1.33 35.10
C ILE A 58 -36.31 0.51 36.40
N VAL A 59 -35.17 -0.07 36.78
CA VAL A 59 -35.06 -0.88 38.00
C VAL A 59 -35.39 -0.04 39.24
N GLN A 60 -34.85 1.19 39.32
CA GLN A 60 -35.17 2.09 40.42
C GLN A 60 -36.64 2.48 40.48
N SER A 61 -37.27 2.77 39.34
CA SER A 61 -38.71 3.13 39.27
C SER A 61 -39.60 1.99 39.76
N VAL A 62 -39.27 0.76 39.41
CA VAL A 62 -39.96 -0.44 39.86
C VAL A 62 -39.75 -0.65 41.37
N ALA A 63 -38.53 -0.47 41.87
CA ALA A 63 -38.22 -0.63 43.30
C ALA A 63 -38.98 0.37 44.20
N ILE A 64 -39.22 1.58 43.70
CA ILE A 64 -40.01 2.61 44.40
C ILE A 64 -41.53 2.36 44.31
N GLY A 65 -41.96 1.38 43.52
CA GLY A 65 -43.41 1.06 43.30
C GLY A 65 -44.15 2.04 42.39
N ASN A 66 -43.41 2.95 41.71
CA ASN A 66 -44.00 3.94 40.81
C ASN A 66 -43.81 3.54 39.34
N ILE A 67 -44.66 2.67 38.85
CA ILE A 67 -44.64 2.11 37.50
C ILE A 67 -44.74 3.21 36.42
N LEU A 68 -45.48 4.29 36.71
CA LEU A 68 -45.65 5.40 35.76
C LEU A 68 -44.31 6.08 35.42
N LEU A 69 -43.36 6.14 36.34
CA LEU A 69 -42.03 6.68 36.09
C LEU A 69 -41.16 5.81 35.17
N SER A 70 -41.53 4.52 34.97
CA SER A 70 -40.78 3.63 34.08
C SER A 70 -41.17 3.77 32.60
N ILE A 71 -42.32 4.40 32.29
CA ILE A 71 -42.82 4.52 30.90
C ILE A 71 -41.85 5.33 30.05
N ILE A 72 -41.29 6.44 30.55
CA ILE A 72 -40.36 7.31 29.82
C ILE A 72 -39.06 6.57 29.51
N PRO A 73 -38.33 5.97 30.46
CA PRO A 73 -37.11 5.25 30.15
C PRO A 73 -37.33 4.01 29.26
N VAL A 74 -38.47 3.33 29.32
CA VAL A 74 -38.81 2.21 28.44
C VAL A 74 -38.97 2.67 26.99
N SER A 75 -39.71 3.76 26.75
CA SER A 75 -39.86 4.31 25.39
C SER A 75 -38.53 4.85 24.81
N LEU A 76 -37.70 5.50 25.63
CA LEU A 76 -36.41 5.96 25.26
C LEU A 76 -35.45 4.79 24.91
N SER A 77 -35.54 3.68 25.64
CA SER A 77 -34.72 2.50 25.41
C SER A 77 -34.91 1.92 24.00
N SER A 78 -36.13 1.90 23.47
CA SER A 78 -36.39 1.41 22.11
C SER A 78 -35.66 2.26 21.05
N VAL A 79 -35.75 3.58 21.18
CA VAL A 79 -35.06 4.51 20.25
C VAL A 79 -33.52 4.37 20.33
N ILE A 80 -33.02 4.24 21.56
CA ILE A 80 -31.53 4.08 21.75
C ILE A 80 -31.07 2.74 21.15
N LEU A 81 -31.83 1.65 21.33
CA LEU A 81 -31.51 0.33 20.77
C LEU A 81 -31.51 0.36 19.23
N ASP A 82 -32.50 1.01 18.60
CA ASP A 82 -32.52 1.16 17.15
C ASP A 82 -31.34 1.93 16.64
N GLN A 83 -30.94 3.04 17.27
CA GLN A 83 -29.78 3.81 16.91
C GLN A 83 -28.48 3.01 17.10
N LEU A 84 -28.39 2.22 18.15
CA LEU A 84 -27.28 1.32 18.41
C LEU A 84 -27.11 0.27 17.30
N LEU A 85 -28.23 -0.38 16.91
CA LEU A 85 -28.22 -1.38 15.83
C LEU A 85 -27.84 -0.78 14.49
N ILE A 86 -28.35 0.41 14.16
CA ILE A 86 -28.01 1.10 12.91
C ILE A 86 -26.51 1.43 12.88
N ASN A 87 -25.96 1.98 13.98
CA ASN A 87 -24.55 2.34 14.06
C ASN A 87 -23.65 1.09 14.07
N ALA A 88 -24.05 0.01 14.71
CA ALA A 88 -23.33 -1.26 14.72
C ALA A 88 -23.25 -1.88 13.30
N LYS A 89 -24.36 -1.88 12.55
CA LYS A 89 -24.38 -2.35 11.14
C LYS A 89 -23.45 -1.51 10.27
N LYS A 90 -23.50 -0.17 10.38
CA LYS A 90 -22.63 0.73 9.64
C LYS A 90 -21.16 0.49 9.98
N PHE A 91 -20.83 0.34 11.26
CA PHE A 91 -19.49 0.04 11.72
C PHE A 91 -18.97 -1.29 11.16
N LYS A 92 -19.77 -2.36 11.21
CA LYS A 92 -19.40 -3.67 10.65
C LYS A 92 -19.06 -3.58 9.16
N ASN A 93 -19.91 -2.90 8.37
CA ASN A 93 -19.68 -2.75 6.93
C ASN A 93 -18.40 -1.96 6.61
N GLU A 94 -18.12 -0.90 7.36
CA GLU A 94 -16.94 -0.09 7.15
C GLU A 94 -15.66 -0.78 7.65
N SER A 95 -15.74 -1.50 8.75
CA SER A 95 -14.64 -2.35 9.21
C SER A 95 -14.27 -3.39 8.16
N SER A 96 -15.25 -4.05 7.53
CA SER A 96 -14.97 -4.98 6.44
C SER A 96 -14.26 -4.32 5.26
N LYS A 97 -14.68 -3.11 4.85
CA LYS A 97 -14.00 -2.33 3.81
C LYS A 97 -12.59 -1.92 4.22
N TYR A 98 -12.40 -1.54 5.48
CA TYR A 98 -11.08 -1.21 6.02
C TYR A 98 -10.12 -2.41 5.97
N TYR A 99 -10.60 -3.61 6.34
CA TYR A 99 -9.80 -4.83 6.25
C TYR A 99 -9.44 -5.21 4.82
N SER A 100 -10.40 -5.11 3.88
CA SER A 100 -10.14 -5.39 2.47
C SER A 100 -9.11 -4.40 1.88
N LEU A 101 -9.22 -3.12 2.21
CA LEU A 101 -8.27 -2.09 1.78
C LEU A 101 -6.88 -2.33 2.38
N ASN A 102 -6.80 -2.75 3.64
CA ASN A 102 -5.51 -3.08 4.26
C ASN A 102 -4.83 -4.26 3.57
N LYS A 103 -5.60 -5.28 3.18
CA LYS A 103 -5.09 -6.42 2.39
C LYS A 103 -4.55 -5.97 1.03
N THR A 104 -5.27 -5.08 0.34
CA THR A 104 -4.82 -4.50 -0.94
C THR A 104 -3.51 -3.71 -0.77
N ILE A 105 -3.39 -2.91 0.28
CA ILE A 105 -2.15 -2.16 0.60
C ILE A 105 -0.96 -3.10 0.81
N ILE A 106 -1.15 -4.23 1.47
CA ILE A 106 -0.10 -5.24 1.66
C ILE A 106 0.32 -5.83 0.32
N GLN A 107 -0.63 -6.21 -0.53
CA GLN A 107 -0.36 -6.74 -1.87
C GLN A 107 0.35 -5.73 -2.76
N ASP A 108 -0.07 -4.46 -2.74
CA ASP A 108 0.58 -3.40 -3.53
C ASP A 108 2.06 -3.20 -3.10
N LYS A 109 2.37 -3.32 -1.81
CA LYS A 109 3.76 -3.29 -1.31
C LYS A 109 4.59 -4.47 -1.81
N GLU A 110 4.01 -5.66 -1.88
CA GLU A 110 4.68 -6.84 -2.44
C GLU A 110 4.96 -6.66 -3.93
N TYR A 111 4.01 -6.13 -4.70
CA TYR A 111 4.24 -5.81 -6.12
C TYR A 111 5.34 -4.76 -6.31
N ILE A 112 5.36 -3.69 -5.50
CA ILE A 112 6.43 -2.69 -5.54
C ILE A 112 7.78 -3.37 -5.34
N LYS A 113 7.92 -4.20 -4.31
CA LYS A 113 9.18 -4.92 -4.05
C LYS A 113 9.60 -5.81 -5.22
N THR A 114 8.66 -6.54 -5.82
CA THR A 114 8.93 -7.40 -6.98
C THR A 114 9.45 -6.58 -8.17
N TYR A 115 8.79 -5.45 -8.49
CA TYR A 115 9.23 -4.60 -9.60
C TYR A 115 10.55 -3.87 -9.30
N GLU A 116 10.85 -3.53 -8.06
CA GLU A 116 12.17 -3.01 -7.66
C GLU A 116 13.28 -4.06 -7.89
N GLU A 117 13.01 -5.32 -7.54
CA GLU A 117 13.95 -6.42 -7.78
C GLU A 117 14.15 -6.67 -9.29
N GLU A 118 13.09 -6.67 -10.09
CA GLU A 118 13.16 -6.80 -11.55
C GLU A 118 13.95 -5.64 -12.18
N LEU A 119 13.70 -4.42 -11.74
CA LEU A 119 14.41 -3.23 -12.20
C LEU A 119 15.90 -3.31 -11.88
N ASN A 120 16.25 -3.68 -10.67
CA ASN A 120 17.66 -3.81 -10.25
C ASN A 120 18.38 -4.91 -11.04
N LYS A 121 17.73 -6.04 -11.31
CA LYS A 121 18.27 -7.11 -12.16
C LYS A 121 18.49 -6.65 -13.61
N ALA A 122 17.56 -5.90 -14.17
CA ALA A 122 17.69 -5.37 -15.53
C ALA A 122 18.81 -4.33 -15.63
N LEU A 123 18.93 -3.45 -14.64
CA LEU A 123 19.98 -2.44 -14.57
C LEU A 123 21.38 -3.06 -14.39
N SER A 124 21.51 -4.12 -13.58
CA SER A 124 22.81 -4.82 -13.42
C SER A 124 23.26 -5.46 -14.73
N LYS A 125 22.34 -6.14 -15.44
CA LYS A 125 22.63 -6.71 -16.77
C LYS A 125 23.00 -5.66 -17.80
N LEU A 126 22.36 -4.50 -17.78
CA LEU A 126 22.70 -3.40 -18.68
C LEU A 126 24.13 -2.91 -18.42
N LYS A 127 24.52 -2.71 -17.18
CA LYS A 127 25.88 -2.31 -16.78
C LYS A 127 26.93 -3.35 -17.18
N GLU A 128 26.65 -4.63 -17.05
CA GLU A 128 27.53 -5.71 -17.49
C GLU A 128 27.79 -5.63 -19.00
N LEU A 129 26.72 -5.47 -19.79
CA LEU A 129 26.81 -5.34 -21.25
C LEU A 129 27.60 -4.09 -21.68
N GLU A 130 27.40 -2.96 -21.02
CA GLU A 130 28.16 -1.74 -21.29
C GLU A 130 29.65 -1.90 -20.98
N ASN A 131 29.97 -2.61 -19.89
CA ASN A 131 31.34 -2.89 -19.53
C ASN A 131 32.05 -3.86 -20.52
N GLU A 132 31.31 -4.86 -21.00
CA GLU A 132 31.80 -5.76 -22.06
C GLU A 132 32.08 -5.03 -23.38
N GLN A 133 31.15 -4.14 -23.78
CA GLN A 133 31.35 -3.31 -24.98
C GLN A 133 32.57 -2.39 -24.86
N LYS A 134 32.77 -1.77 -23.70
CA LYS A 134 33.95 -0.92 -23.45
C LYS A 134 35.25 -1.73 -23.52
N LYS A 135 35.27 -2.95 -22.97
CA LYS A 135 36.42 -3.84 -23.09
C LYS A 135 36.71 -4.20 -24.54
N ASN A 136 35.71 -4.62 -25.30
CA ASN A 136 35.88 -4.99 -26.72
C ASN A 136 36.32 -3.82 -27.57
N ASN A 137 35.85 -2.60 -27.35
CA ASN A 137 36.27 -1.42 -28.08
C ASN A 137 37.74 -1.07 -27.76
N ASN A 138 38.19 -1.26 -26.52
CA ASN A 138 39.61 -1.04 -26.17
C ASN A 138 40.55 -2.10 -26.81
N TYR A 139 40.10 -3.35 -26.93
CA TYR A 139 40.86 -4.39 -27.63
C TYR A 139 41.01 -4.11 -29.15
N THR A 140 39.96 -3.57 -29.79
CA THR A 140 40.02 -3.21 -31.22
C THR A 140 40.91 -1.99 -31.48
N LEU A 141 40.91 -0.99 -30.59
CA LEU A 141 41.80 0.18 -30.68
C LEU A 141 43.29 -0.22 -30.55
N ASN A 142 43.63 -1.02 -29.55
CA ASN A 142 45.02 -1.45 -29.33
C ASN A 142 45.55 -2.33 -30.46
N ASN A 143 44.69 -3.17 -31.07
CA ASN A 143 45.11 -3.99 -32.24
C ASN A 143 45.24 -3.18 -33.53
N SER A 144 44.50 -2.07 -33.67
CA SER A 144 44.66 -1.18 -34.85
C SER A 144 45.94 -0.32 -34.79
N GLU A 145 46.42 0.05 -33.61
CA GLU A 145 47.69 0.75 -33.46
C GLU A 145 48.92 -0.14 -33.74
N ASP A 146 48.81 -1.45 -33.47
CA ASP A 146 49.92 -2.38 -33.75
C ASP A 146 50.06 -2.72 -35.26
N LEU A 147 48.97 -2.61 -36.02
CA LEU A 147 48.96 -2.78 -37.47
C LEU A 147 49.47 -1.54 -38.24
N SER A 148 49.56 -0.38 -37.59
CA SER A 148 50.01 0.87 -38.20
C SER A 148 51.54 1.11 -38.07
N LYS A 149 52.28 0.24 -37.40
CA LYS A 149 53.74 0.34 -37.33
C LYS A 149 54.40 0.00 -38.67
N PRO A 150 55.12 0.93 -39.30
CA PRO A 150 55.78 0.65 -40.59
C PRO A 150 56.80 -0.45 -40.41
N LEU A 151 56.71 -1.48 -41.28
CA LEU A 151 57.71 -2.53 -41.42
C LEU A 151 59.08 -1.89 -41.81
N VAL A 152 59.96 -1.66 -40.84
CA VAL A 152 61.33 -1.22 -41.09
C VAL A 152 62.02 -2.40 -41.76
N ARG A 153 62.07 -2.41 -43.09
CA ARG A 153 62.95 -3.28 -43.86
C ARG A 153 64.39 -2.96 -43.55
N LYS A 154 65.04 -3.79 -42.73
CA LYS A 154 66.53 -3.81 -42.63
C LYS A 154 67.02 -4.22 -43.96
N ARG A 155 67.56 -3.22 -44.74
CA ARG A 155 68.50 -3.48 -45.89
C ARG A 155 69.75 -4.04 -45.31
N VAL A 156 70.00 -5.31 -45.54
CA VAL A 156 71.34 -5.90 -45.38
C VAL A 156 72.14 -5.51 -46.62
N LEU A 157 73.11 -4.56 -46.46
CA LEU A 157 74.15 -4.26 -47.44
C LEU A 157 75.21 -5.33 -47.31
N LYS A 158 75.42 -6.06 -48.44
CA LYS A 158 76.66 -6.84 -48.66
C LYS A 158 77.76 -5.94 -49.14
#